data_63d79855facc6cbb66e1b55eaee98ed7
#
_entry.id   63d79855facc6cbb66e1b55eaee98ed7
#
_cell.length_a   1.000
_cell.length_b   1.000
_cell.length_c   1.000
_cell.angle_alpha   90.00
_cell.angle_beta   90.00
_cell.angle_gamma   90.00
#
_symmetry.space_group_name_H-M   'P 1'
#
loop_
_entity.id
_entity.type
_entity.pdbx_description
1 polymer ?
#
loop_
_entity_poly.entity_id
_entity_poly.type
_entity_poly.pdbx_seq_one_letter_code
_entity_poly.pdbx_strand_id
1 'polypeptide(L)'
;YSSAASDVYKRQGFNRDVLRRQREWLNERGVRVVWAGRRPRLWRSVIKELEAAQELTKDNTKMTLAMCVNYGGRAELVDGFRDIAKQVAAGELNPRDIKEETIAQHLYDPGMPDVDLFLRPSGEKRTSNFLLWQSAYAEMIYQDKLFPDFTPEDLFAAIEEYARRDRRFGGVKK
;
A
#
# COMPACT_ATOMS: atom_id res chain seq x y z
N TYR A 1 26.00 -15.05 -7.13
CA TYR A 1 24.90 -14.90 -6.15
C TYR A 1 24.96 -13.50 -5.58
N SER A 2 24.02 -12.62 -6.01
CA SER A 2 23.80 -11.37 -5.32
C SER A 2 23.28 -11.69 -3.91
N SER A 3 23.92 -11.18 -2.87
CA SER A 3 23.40 -11.39 -1.51
C SER A 3 22.08 -10.62 -1.36
N ALA A 4 21.14 -11.16 -0.58
CA ALA A 4 19.85 -10.48 -0.29
C ALA A 4 20.07 -9.03 0.20
N ALA A 5 21.16 -8.77 0.91
CA ALA A 5 21.55 -7.41 1.33
C ALA A 5 21.90 -6.51 0.14
N SER A 6 22.61 -7.02 -0.88
CA SER A 6 22.94 -6.27 -2.10
C SER A 6 21.68 -5.89 -2.89
N ASP A 7 20.69 -6.78 -2.94
CA ASP A 7 19.44 -6.53 -3.65
C ASP A 7 18.57 -5.49 -2.94
N VAL A 8 18.50 -5.53 -1.61
CA VAL A 8 17.83 -4.51 -0.80
C VAL A 8 18.49 -3.14 -1.00
N TYR A 9 19.82 -3.09 -1.05
CA TYR A 9 20.58 -1.87 -1.30
C TYR A 9 20.25 -1.25 -2.67
N LYS A 10 20.31 -2.07 -3.73
CA LYS A 10 19.97 -1.63 -5.10
C LYS A 10 18.54 -1.12 -5.23
N ARG A 11 17.58 -1.81 -4.60
CA ARG A 11 16.16 -1.41 -4.61
C ARG A 11 15.93 -0.06 -3.92
N GLN A 12 16.64 0.23 -2.83
CA GLN A 12 16.51 1.53 -2.17
C GLN A 12 17.00 2.69 -3.06
N GLY A 13 18.16 2.52 -3.73
CA GLY A 13 18.66 3.49 -4.69
C GLY A 13 17.69 3.70 -5.86
N PHE A 14 17.15 2.62 -6.42
CA PHE A 14 16.16 2.68 -7.49
C PHE A 14 14.90 3.46 -7.07
N ASN A 15 14.32 3.14 -5.91
CA ASN A 15 13.12 3.83 -5.41
C ASN A 15 13.37 5.34 -5.24
N ARG A 16 14.51 5.73 -4.66
CA ARG A 16 14.91 7.15 -4.54
C ARG A 16 14.93 7.85 -5.89
N ASP A 17 15.61 7.27 -6.88
CA ASP A 17 15.86 7.89 -8.17
C ASP A 17 14.59 7.94 -9.04
N VAL A 18 13.71 6.94 -8.93
CA VAL A 18 12.41 6.94 -9.58
C VAL A 18 11.52 8.03 -8.99
N LEU A 19 11.40 8.10 -7.66
CA LEU A 19 10.60 9.14 -6.99
C LEU A 19 11.06 10.54 -7.39
N ARG A 20 12.37 10.81 -7.34
CA ARG A 20 12.94 12.11 -7.70
C ARG A 20 12.59 12.52 -9.12
N ARG A 21 12.61 11.58 -10.08
CA ARG A 21 12.31 11.86 -11.49
C ARG A 21 10.83 11.98 -11.79
N GLN A 22 9.97 11.27 -11.03
CA GLN A 22 8.55 11.15 -11.36
C GLN A 22 7.64 12.07 -10.53
N ARG A 23 8.10 12.63 -9.42
CA ARG A 23 7.22 13.40 -8.52
C ARG A 23 6.59 14.62 -9.17
N GLU A 24 7.33 15.36 -10.00
CA GLU A 24 6.80 16.53 -10.72
C GLU A 24 5.74 16.10 -11.74
N TRP A 25 6.04 15.04 -12.49
CA TRP A 25 5.12 14.44 -13.46
C TRP A 25 3.81 13.93 -12.79
N LEU A 26 3.90 13.34 -11.62
CA LEU A 26 2.73 12.92 -10.82
C LEU A 26 1.94 14.15 -10.34
N ASN A 27 2.64 15.18 -9.87
CA ASN A 27 2.01 16.41 -9.41
C ASN A 27 1.24 17.13 -10.52
N GLU A 28 1.83 17.30 -11.70
CA GLU A 28 1.17 17.89 -12.86
C GLU A 28 -0.11 17.15 -13.28
N ARG A 29 -0.20 15.85 -13.02
CA ARG A 29 -1.36 15.01 -13.32
C ARG A 29 -2.40 14.97 -12.21
N GLY A 30 -2.17 15.68 -11.13
CA GLY A 30 -3.07 15.71 -9.98
C GLY A 30 -3.06 14.42 -9.16
N VAL A 31 -1.96 13.64 -9.22
CA VAL A 31 -1.80 12.42 -8.43
C VAL A 31 -1.22 12.78 -7.08
N ARG A 32 -1.90 12.40 -6.01
CA ARG A 32 -1.42 12.51 -4.63
C ARG A 32 -0.56 11.29 -4.30
N VAL A 33 0.66 11.51 -3.81
CA VAL A 33 1.55 10.45 -3.34
C VAL A 33 1.42 10.31 -1.82
N VAL A 34 1.24 9.09 -1.35
CA VAL A 34 1.25 8.73 0.08
C VAL A 34 2.28 7.63 0.30
N TRP A 35 3.05 7.73 1.37
CA TRP A 35 3.96 6.67 1.76
C TRP A 35 3.39 5.88 2.93
N ALA A 36 3.14 4.58 2.71
CA ALA A 36 2.79 3.62 3.73
C ALA A 36 4.00 2.72 4.04
N GLY A 37 4.51 2.78 5.27
CA GLY A 37 5.64 1.96 5.69
C GLY A 37 6.45 2.51 6.83
N ARG A 38 7.47 1.76 7.24
CA ARG A 38 8.33 2.05 8.39
C ARG A 38 9.60 2.79 8.00
N ARG A 39 10.04 3.75 8.84
CA ARG A 39 11.31 4.47 8.71
C ARG A 39 12.57 3.62 8.98
N PRO A 40 12.60 2.76 10.01
CA PRO A 40 13.81 2.00 10.34
C PRO A 40 14.32 1.17 9.16
N ARG A 41 15.65 1.17 8.94
CA ARG A 41 16.36 0.47 7.86
C ARG A 41 16.17 1.07 6.45
N LEU A 42 15.42 2.15 6.29
CA LEU A 42 15.45 2.94 5.05
C LEU A 42 16.57 3.97 5.11
N TRP A 43 17.19 4.22 3.96
CA TRP A 43 18.14 5.32 3.83
C TRP A 43 17.45 6.66 4.03
N ARG A 44 18.12 7.57 4.70
CA ARG A 44 17.62 8.94 4.89
C ARG A 44 17.29 9.62 3.55
N SER A 45 18.06 9.33 2.50
CA SER A 45 17.80 9.87 1.16
C SER A 45 16.51 9.35 0.54
N VAL A 46 16.12 8.09 0.79
CA VAL A 46 14.84 7.53 0.34
C VAL A 46 13.68 8.19 1.09
N ILE A 47 13.79 8.30 2.42
CA ILE A 47 12.78 8.95 3.26
C ILE A 47 12.57 10.39 2.80
N LYS A 48 13.65 11.15 2.56
CA LYS A 48 13.58 12.53 2.07
C LYS A 48 12.81 12.65 0.76
N GLU A 49 13.03 11.75 -0.21
CA GLU A 49 12.32 11.80 -1.49
C GLU A 49 10.84 11.40 -1.35
N LEU A 50 10.52 10.43 -0.48
CA LEU A 50 9.13 10.06 -0.17
C LEU A 50 8.39 11.24 0.46
N GLU A 51 8.97 11.87 1.48
CA GLU A 51 8.41 13.04 2.15
C GLU A 51 8.25 14.23 1.21
N ALA A 52 9.25 14.49 0.34
CA ALA A 52 9.19 15.54 -0.64
C ALA A 52 8.08 15.29 -1.69
N ALA A 53 7.89 14.04 -2.12
CA ALA A 53 6.80 13.69 -3.03
C ALA A 53 5.43 13.86 -2.35
N GLN A 54 5.27 13.43 -1.10
CA GLN A 54 4.04 13.64 -0.33
C GLN A 54 3.71 15.13 -0.17
N GLU A 55 4.68 15.92 0.23
CA GLU A 55 4.45 17.37 0.43
C GLU A 55 4.11 18.08 -0.87
N LEU A 56 4.82 17.78 -1.97
CA LEU A 56 4.57 18.39 -3.27
C LEU A 56 3.15 18.08 -3.79
N THR A 57 2.64 16.88 -3.50
CA THR A 57 1.40 16.37 -4.11
C THR A 57 0.21 16.33 -3.15
N LYS A 58 0.35 16.86 -1.94
CA LYS A 58 -0.65 16.73 -0.85
C LYS A 58 -2.05 17.25 -1.19
N ASP A 59 -2.13 18.27 -2.02
CA ASP A 59 -3.38 18.92 -2.40
C ASP A 59 -4.02 18.31 -3.66
N ASN A 60 -3.39 17.30 -4.26
CA ASN A 60 -3.89 16.61 -5.43
C ASN A 60 -5.05 15.67 -5.08
N THR A 61 -6.06 15.60 -5.96
CA THR A 61 -7.32 14.89 -5.69
C THR A 61 -7.77 13.94 -6.79
N LYS A 62 -7.08 13.88 -7.94
CA LYS A 62 -7.52 13.04 -9.07
C LYS A 62 -7.30 11.54 -8.83
N MET A 63 -6.19 11.19 -8.19
CA MET A 63 -5.82 9.81 -7.85
C MET A 63 -4.87 9.82 -6.67
N THR A 64 -4.90 8.79 -5.84
CA THR A 64 -3.89 8.56 -4.81
C THR A 64 -3.00 7.39 -5.20
N LEU A 65 -1.68 7.60 -5.19
CA LEU A 65 -0.67 6.58 -5.32
C LEU A 65 -0.06 6.28 -3.94
N ALA A 66 -0.51 5.21 -3.31
CA ALA A 66 0.07 4.76 -2.04
C ALA A 66 1.30 3.88 -2.29
N MET A 67 2.48 4.39 -1.95
CA MET A 67 3.75 3.68 -2.09
C MET A 67 4.07 2.89 -0.83
N CYS A 68 3.93 1.58 -0.87
CA CYS A 68 4.23 0.68 0.25
C CYS A 68 5.73 0.35 0.28
N VAL A 69 6.55 1.27 0.81
CA VAL A 69 8.01 1.12 0.89
C VAL A 69 8.43 0.76 2.31
N ASN A 70 9.17 -0.33 2.48
CA ASN A 70 9.49 -0.92 3.80
C ASN A 70 8.22 -1.24 4.59
N TYR A 71 7.24 -1.77 3.88
CA TYR A 71 5.90 -2.10 4.36
C TYR A 71 5.78 -3.59 4.71
N GLY A 72 4.91 -3.90 5.64
CA GLY A 72 4.43 -5.24 5.93
C GLY A 72 3.18 -5.20 6.79
N GLY A 73 2.09 -5.86 6.35
CA GLY A 73 0.78 -5.79 6.99
C GLY A 73 0.77 -6.21 8.47
N ARG A 74 1.53 -7.26 8.84
CA ARG A 74 1.68 -7.61 10.26
C ARG A 74 2.35 -6.51 11.07
N ALA A 75 3.33 -5.84 10.49
CA ALA A 75 4.04 -4.75 11.15
C ALA A 75 3.15 -3.51 11.30
N GLU A 76 2.38 -3.20 10.26
CA GLU A 76 1.39 -2.13 10.28
C GLU A 76 0.36 -2.33 11.39
N LEU A 77 -0.24 -3.53 11.47
CA LEU A 77 -1.20 -3.87 12.55
C LEU A 77 -0.58 -3.72 13.94
N VAL A 78 0.64 -4.21 14.15
CA VAL A 78 1.32 -4.07 15.45
C VAL A 78 1.55 -2.62 15.80
N ASP A 79 1.92 -1.76 14.84
CA ASP A 79 2.13 -0.34 15.09
C ASP A 79 0.80 0.37 15.38
N GLY A 80 -0.27 0.06 14.64
CA GLY A 80 -1.60 0.58 14.90
C GLY A 80 -2.13 0.18 16.27
N PHE A 81 -2.01 -1.09 16.66
CA PHE A 81 -2.40 -1.54 18.01
C PHE A 81 -1.60 -0.88 19.13
N ARG A 82 -0.30 -0.63 18.91
CA ARG A 82 0.51 0.11 19.90
C ARG A 82 0.02 1.55 20.08
N ASP A 83 -0.41 2.18 19.00
CA ASP A 83 -0.91 3.53 19.05
C ASP A 83 -2.29 3.59 19.73
N ILE A 84 -3.19 2.69 19.40
CA ILE A 84 -4.47 2.49 20.10
C ILE A 84 -4.23 2.24 21.60
N ALA A 85 -3.30 1.37 21.96
CA ALA A 85 -2.98 1.07 23.36
C ALA A 85 -2.48 2.29 24.14
N LYS A 86 -1.71 3.18 23.49
CA LYS A 86 -1.28 4.45 24.11
C LYS A 86 -2.47 5.37 24.38
N GLN A 87 -3.38 5.52 23.44
CA GLN A 87 -4.59 6.33 23.62
C GLN A 87 -5.49 5.79 24.73
N VAL A 88 -5.62 4.46 24.82
CA VAL A 88 -6.34 3.81 25.93
C VAL A 88 -5.64 4.10 27.27
N ALA A 89 -4.33 3.95 27.34
CA ALA A 89 -3.56 4.22 28.57
C ALA A 89 -3.61 5.69 28.98
N ALA A 90 -3.73 6.61 28.02
CA ALA A 90 -3.90 8.05 28.26
C ALA A 90 -5.35 8.45 28.65
N GLY A 91 -6.31 7.50 28.58
CA GLY A 91 -7.73 7.79 28.82
C GLY A 91 -8.43 8.52 27.67
N GLU A 92 -7.79 8.61 26.50
CA GLU A 92 -8.31 9.27 25.30
C GLU A 92 -9.25 8.38 24.50
N LEU A 93 -9.15 7.06 24.68
CA LEU A 93 -9.98 6.05 24.03
C LEU A 93 -10.46 5.00 25.02
N ASN A 94 -11.78 4.75 25.05
CA ASN A 94 -12.32 3.65 25.85
C ASN A 94 -12.15 2.34 25.09
N PRO A 95 -11.60 1.26 25.70
CA PRO A 95 -11.44 -0.05 25.05
C PRO A 95 -12.73 -0.62 24.46
N ARG A 96 -13.90 -0.27 25.02
CA ARG A 96 -15.21 -0.73 24.55
C ARG A 96 -15.66 -0.05 23.25
N ASP A 97 -15.03 1.08 22.89
CA ASP A 97 -15.35 1.86 21.70
C ASP A 97 -14.41 1.52 20.52
N ILE A 98 -13.48 0.59 20.72
CA ILE A 98 -12.61 0.09 19.64
C ILE A 98 -13.44 -0.74 18.65
N LYS A 99 -13.44 -0.30 17.40
CA LYS A 99 -14.15 -0.91 16.26
C LYS A 99 -13.17 -1.14 15.10
N GLU A 100 -13.66 -1.73 14.01
CA GLU A 100 -12.87 -1.93 12.78
C GLU A 100 -12.37 -0.59 12.23
N GLU A 101 -13.22 0.44 12.23
CA GLU A 101 -12.87 1.80 11.82
C GLU A 101 -11.75 2.39 12.69
N THR A 102 -11.75 2.10 13.99
CA THR A 102 -10.67 2.53 14.90
C THR A 102 -9.35 1.94 14.46
N ILE A 103 -9.33 0.66 14.10
CA ILE A 103 -8.12 0.00 13.61
C ILE A 103 -7.68 0.63 12.28
N ALA A 104 -8.60 0.79 11.33
CA ALA A 104 -8.32 1.39 10.02
C ALA A 104 -7.71 2.79 10.14
N GLN A 105 -8.18 3.61 11.08
CA GLN A 105 -7.66 4.97 11.35
C GLN A 105 -6.24 4.99 11.94
N HIS A 106 -5.73 3.85 12.42
CA HIS A 106 -4.38 3.73 12.99
C HIS A 106 -3.42 2.93 12.09
N LEU A 107 -3.83 2.61 10.85
CA LEU A 107 -2.94 2.06 9.84
C LEU A 107 -2.04 3.15 9.24
N TYR A 108 -1.04 2.77 8.44
CA TYR A 108 -0.06 3.72 7.90
C TYR A 108 -0.66 4.75 6.94
N ASP A 109 -1.74 4.41 6.25
CA ASP A 109 -2.55 5.34 5.46
C ASP A 109 -4.03 5.21 5.88
N PRO A 110 -4.50 5.99 6.85
CA PRO A 110 -5.90 5.98 7.29
C PRO A 110 -6.91 6.34 6.20
N GLY A 111 -6.44 6.99 5.13
CA GLY A 111 -7.27 7.35 3.97
C GLY A 111 -7.35 6.27 2.90
N MET A 112 -6.64 5.16 3.06
CA MET A 112 -6.67 4.07 2.09
C MET A 112 -8.00 3.31 2.18
N PRO A 113 -8.79 3.22 1.11
CA PRO A 113 -10.00 2.39 1.09
C PRO A 113 -9.64 0.91 1.12
N ASP A 114 -10.63 0.06 1.39
CA ASP A 114 -10.50 -1.38 1.18
C ASP A 114 -10.12 -1.68 -0.27
N VAL A 115 -9.31 -2.72 -0.44
CA VAL A 115 -8.82 -3.13 -1.75
C VAL A 115 -9.91 -3.85 -2.51
N ASP A 116 -10.30 -3.32 -3.66
CA ASP A 116 -11.23 -3.97 -4.56
C ASP A 116 -10.56 -5.06 -5.38
N LEU A 117 -9.43 -4.74 -5.98
CA LEU A 117 -8.65 -5.64 -6.83
C LEU A 117 -7.22 -5.81 -6.28
N PHE A 118 -6.87 -7.02 -5.88
CA PHE A 118 -5.51 -7.42 -5.56
C PHE A 118 -4.88 -8.09 -6.78
N LEU A 119 -4.05 -7.35 -7.52
CA LEU A 119 -3.39 -7.84 -8.71
C LEU A 119 -1.92 -8.17 -8.42
N ARG A 120 -1.51 -9.39 -8.73
CA ARG A 120 -0.11 -9.81 -8.55
C ARG A 120 0.43 -10.52 -9.79
N PRO A 121 1.37 -9.90 -10.52
CA PRO A 121 2.16 -10.55 -11.56
C PRO A 121 3.17 -11.56 -10.97
N SER A 122 3.88 -12.28 -11.83
CA SER A 122 5.02 -13.19 -11.55
C SER A 122 4.65 -14.64 -11.21
N GLY A 123 3.41 -15.08 -11.45
CA GLY A 123 2.97 -16.46 -11.16
C GLY A 123 2.84 -16.82 -9.69
N GLU A 124 3.10 -15.88 -8.79
CA GLU A 124 3.09 -16.08 -7.35
C GLU A 124 1.68 -15.87 -6.77
N LYS A 125 1.09 -16.94 -6.23
CA LYS A 125 -0.31 -16.95 -5.71
C LYS A 125 -0.32 -16.79 -4.19
N ARG A 126 0.17 -15.66 -3.68
CA ARG A 126 0.21 -15.32 -2.25
C ARG A 126 0.24 -13.81 -2.05
N THR A 127 -0.23 -13.32 -0.90
CA THR A 127 -0.23 -11.88 -0.56
C THR A 127 1.13 -11.38 -0.07
N SER A 128 1.98 -12.27 0.42
CA SER A 128 3.30 -11.95 0.96
C SER A 128 3.29 -10.83 2.00
N ASN A 129 2.31 -10.86 2.92
CA ASN A 129 2.18 -9.87 3.99
C ASN A 129 1.85 -8.45 3.47
N PHE A 130 1.24 -8.34 2.29
CA PHE A 130 0.87 -7.07 1.68
C PHE A 130 -0.61 -6.77 1.92
N LEU A 131 -0.92 -5.58 2.46
CA LEU A 131 -2.26 -5.03 2.70
C LEU A 131 -3.23 -6.02 3.36
N LEU A 132 -2.81 -6.70 4.44
CA LEU A 132 -3.58 -7.79 5.05
C LEU A 132 -4.96 -7.35 5.54
N TRP A 133 -5.06 -6.17 6.13
CA TRP A 133 -6.31 -5.62 6.61
C TRP A 133 -7.19 -5.17 5.44
N GLN A 134 -6.64 -4.33 4.59
CA GLN A 134 -7.36 -3.68 3.51
C GLN A 134 -7.83 -4.64 2.42
N SER A 135 -7.16 -5.80 2.26
CA SER A 135 -7.50 -6.79 1.22
C SER A 135 -8.40 -7.92 1.69
N ALA A 136 -9.04 -7.79 2.86
CA ALA A 136 -9.87 -8.85 3.44
C ALA A 136 -11.00 -9.33 2.51
N TYR A 137 -11.56 -8.45 1.68
CA TYR A 137 -12.61 -8.74 0.71
C TYR A 137 -12.18 -8.47 -0.74
N ALA A 138 -10.88 -8.36 -1.00
CA ALA A 138 -10.36 -8.09 -2.33
C ALA A 138 -10.57 -9.27 -3.29
N GLU A 139 -10.93 -8.97 -4.52
CA GLU A 139 -10.83 -9.94 -5.60
C GLU A 139 -9.37 -10.12 -6.00
N MET A 140 -8.88 -11.37 -5.96
CA MET A 140 -7.48 -11.68 -6.23
C MET A 140 -7.30 -12.15 -7.65
N ILE A 141 -6.43 -11.48 -8.42
CA ILE A 141 -6.03 -11.86 -9.77
C ILE A 141 -4.51 -12.06 -9.79
N TYR A 142 -4.11 -13.25 -10.18
CA TYR A 142 -2.72 -13.64 -10.29
C TYR A 142 -2.38 -13.86 -11.77
N GLN A 143 -1.31 -13.24 -12.24
CA GLN A 143 -0.85 -13.38 -13.62
C GLN A 143 0.55 -13.99 -13.64
N ASP A 144 0.82 -14.88 -14.59
CA ASP A 144 2.11 -15.58 -14.70
C ASP A 144 3.21 -14.69 -15.27
N LYS A 145 2.83 -13.59 -15.96
CA LYS A 145 3.76 -12.65 -16.57
C LYS A 145 4.65 -11.98 -15.53
N LEU A 146 5.94 -11.90 -15.78
CA LEU A 146 6.89 -11.25 -14.88
C LEU A 146 6.68 -9.73 -14.86
N PHE A 147 6.92 -9.10 -13.71
CA PHE A 147 6.67 -7.66 -13.55
C PHE A 147 7.39 -6.76 -14.58
N PRO A 148 8.65 -7.03 -15.00
CA PRO A 148 9.29 -6.24 -16.04
C PRO A 148 8.60 -6.29 -17.41
N ASP A 149 7.86 -7.37 -17.70
CA ASP A 149 7.14 -7.57 -18.96
C ASP A 149 5.66 -7.18 -18.87
N PHE A 150 5.22 -6.73 -17.69
CA PHE A 150 3.83 -6.33 -17.44
C PHE A 150 3.50 -5.02 -18.17
N THR A 151 2.43 -5.01 -18.92
CA THR A 151 2.02 -3.90 -19.78
C THR A 151 0.68 -3.28 -19.34
N PRO A 152 0.29 -2.11 -19.86
CA PRO A 152 -1.03 -1.55 -19.63
C PRO A 152 -2.17 -2.49 -20.06
N GLU A 153 -2.00 -3.26 -21.13
CA GLU A 153 -2.98 -4.22 -21.61
C GLU A 153 -3.21 -5.35 -20.59
N ASP A 154 -2.16 -5.79 -19.90
CA ASP A 154 -2.28 -6.78 -18.82
C ASP A 154 -3.09 -6.24 -17.65
N LEU A 155 -2.91 -4.95 -17.31
CA LEU A 155 -3.69 -4.26 -16.29
C LEU A 155 -5.17 -4.16 -16.72
N PHE A 156 -5.44 -3.74 -17.93
CA PHE A 156 -6.81 -3.65 -18.43
C PHE A 156 -7.50 -5.00 -18.47
N ALA A 157 -6.81 -6.07 -18.89
CA ALA A 157 -7.34 -7.43 -18.86
C ALA A 157 -7.71 -7.87 -17.42
N ALA A 158 -6.89 -7.51 -16.42
CA ALA A 158 -7.20 -7.79 -15.03
C ALA A 158 -8.43 -7.00 -14.53
N ILE A 159 -8.57 -5.74 -14.93
CA ILE A 159 -9.74 -4.91 -14.60
C ILE A 159 -11.01 -5.47 -15.26
N GLU A 160 -10.93 -5.92 -16.50
CA GLU A 160 -12.06 -6.56 -17.19
C GLU A 160 -12.45 -7.89 -16.52
N GLU A 161 -11.48 -8.69 -16.09
CA GLU A 161 -11.74 -9.90 -15.33
C GLU A 161 -12.42 -9.58 -13.99
N TYR A 162 -11.91 -8.60 -13.26
CA TYR A 162 -12.52 -8.10 -12.03
C TYR A 162 -13.98 -7.66 -12.26
N ALA A 163 -14.24 -6.88 -13.31
CA ALA A 163 -15.58 -6.37 -13.61
C ALA A 163 -16.63 -7.48 -13.91
N ARG A 164 -16.19 -8.68 -14.27
CA ARG A 164 -17.08 -9.84 -14.51
C ARG A 164 -17.37 -10.63 -13.23
N ARG A 165 -16.65 -10.34 -12.11
CA ARG A 165 -16.81 -11.07 -10.86
C ARG A 165 -17.99 -10.52 -10.05
N ASP A 166 -18.65 -11.41 -9.32
CA ASP A 166 -19.78 -11.09 -8.44
C ASP A 166 -19.29 -11.00 -6.99
N ARG A 167 -19.04 -9.79 -6.49
CA ARG A 167 -18.59 -9.57 -5.10
C ARG A 167 -19.76 -9.72 -4.13
N ARG A 168 -19.60 -10.57 -3.13
CA ARG A 168 -20.68 -10.92 -2.19
C ARG A 168 -20.50 -10.40 -0.77
N PHE A 169 -19.33 -9.87 -0.39
CA PHE A 169 -19.03 -9.33 0.95
C PHE A 169 -19.58 -10.23 2.10
N GLY A 170 -19.47 -11.55 1.95
CA GLY A 170 -20.03 -12.51 2.90
C GLY A 170 -21.56 -12.66 2.88
N GLY A 171 -22.27 -11.94 2.02
CA GLY A 171 -23.72 -12.04 1.86
C GLY A 171 -24.15 -13.20 0.97
N VAL A 172 -25.32 -13.81 1.28
CA VAL A 172 -25.97 -14.80 0.42
C VAL A 172 -26.98 -14.06 -0.47
N LYS A 173 -26.90 -14.23 -1.80
CA LYS A 173 -28.01 -13.81 -2.67
C LYS A 173 -29.27 -14.59 -2.28
N LYS A 174 -30.34 -13.87 -1.89
CA LYS A 174 -31.67 -14.45 -1.78
C LYS A 174 -32.25 -14.73 -3.15
#